data_ae7b8fc370df2c4b8765d4cc0c558cb9
#
_entry.id   ae7b8fc370df2c4b8765d4cc0c558cb9
#
_cell.length_a   1.000
_cell.length_b   1.000
_cell.length_c   1.000
_cell.angle_alpha   90.00
_cell.angle_beta   90.00
_cell.angle_gamma   90.00
#
_symmetry.space_group_name_H-M   'P 1'
#
loop_
_entity.id
_entity.type
_entity.pdbx_description
1 polymer ?
#
loop_
_entity_poly.entity_id
_entity_poly.type
_entity_poly.pdbx_seq_one_letter_code
_entity_poly.pdbx_strand_id
1 'polypeptide(L)'
;MTDNIHHRCAVLGKPISHSLSPVLHNAAYQALGLDDWQYSRAEVGEADLEAFLKGLDPSWAGLSLTMPLKRTIQPYGTPADTWSRRLCVANTAVFSWNEGTDKPDVKLYNTDVEGIVKAFSHCWQSSGATMSAAEAGAGMPDRGSRCTISRPGAKAVILGNGNTALSALAACTEIRVPGAGAITEVTVCARHQHDHDPMRHLADSQPGLDYRQVPLCHAPQYLMQADIVINTIPARGADETAWELAESLLGSRGVRLRGTLLDVVYDPRPTKLMQVWRANGATAIGGEEMLLYQAIAQVRLMTVGAHIIGTADFEQAMRSALQEAL
;
A
#
# COMPACT_ATOMS: atom_id res chain seq x y z
N MET A 1 17.11 23.89 -20.75
CA MET A 1 17.65 23.81 -19.39
C MET A 1 17.54 22.37 -18.90
N THR A 2 18.23 21.40 -19.52
CA THR A 2 18.15 19.96 -19.20
C THR A 2 19.53 19.32 -19.02
N ASP A 3 20.60 20.13 -18.96
CA ASP A 3 21.97 19.61 -19.02
C ASP A 3 22.61 19.31 -17.65
N ASN A 4 21.84 19.29 -16.54
CA ASN A 4 22.42 19.08 -15.22
C ASN A 4 21.74 17.96 -14.42
N ILE A 5 21.07 17.01 -15.08
CA ILE A 5 20.46 15.86 -14.38
C ILE A 5 21.48 14.74 -14.26
N HIS A 6 21.95 14.50 -13.03
CA HIS A 6 22.91 13.45 -12.70
C HIS A 6 22.29 12.22 -12.08
N HIS A 7 21.05 12.36 -11.53
CA HIS A 7 20.34 11.27 -10.89
C HIS A 7 18.94 11.07 -11.46
N ARG A 8 18.65 9.87 -11.91
CA ARG A 8 17.38 9.51 -12.56
C ARG A 8 16.67 8.42 -11.79
N CYS A 9 15.36 8.60 -11.64
CA CYS A 9 14.44 7.58 -11.18
C CYS A 9 13.20 7.55 -12.08
N ALA A 10 12.48 6.45 -12.08
CA ALA A 10 11.23 6.35 -12.82
C ALA A 10 10.26 5.35 -12.19
N VAL A 11 8.97 5.52 -12.49
CA VAL A 11 7.98 4.46 -12.32
C VAL A 11 7.79 3.70 -13.63
N LEU A 12 7.85 2.37 -13.54
CA LEU A 12 7.63 1.45 -14.65
C LEU A 12 6.33 0.67 -14.45
N GLY A 13 5.59 0.48 -15.54
CA GLY A 13 4.37 -0.32 -15.59
C GLY A 13 3.66 -0.19 -16.93
N LYS A 14 2.55 -0.92 -17.11
CA LYS A 14 1.75 -0.87 -18.33
C LYS A 14 0.27 -1.15 -18.02
N PRO A 15 -0.64 -0.17 -18.22
CA PRO A 15 -0.41 1.22 -18.60
C PRO A 15 0.22 2.06 -17.46
N ILE A 16 0.85 3.20 -17.79
CA ILE A 16 1.54 4.06 -16.78
C ILE A 16 1.20 5.55 -16.91
N SER A 17 0.48 5.96 -17.93
CA SER A 17 0.22 7.37 -18.26
C SER A 17 -0.40 8.18 -17.11
N HIS A 18 -1.24 7.54 -16.29
CA HIS A 18 -1.98 8.17 -15.19
C HIS A 18 -1.23 8.16 -13.85
N SER A 19 0.02 7.67 -13.82
CA SER A 19 0.78 7.61 -12.55
C SER A 19 1.09 9.00 -12.02
N LEU A 20 0.77 9.24 -10.76
CA LEU A 20 1.07 10.48 -10.02
C LEU A 20 2.44 10.42 -9.32
N SER A 21 3.18 9.29 -9.41
CA SER A 21 4.50 9.15 -8.80
C SER A 21 5.48 10.24 -9.22
N PRO A 22 5.55 10.69 -10.51
CA PRO A 22 6.43 11.79 -10.88
C PRO A 22 6.15 13.11 -10.17
N VAL A 23 4.87 13.42 -9.92
CA VAL A 23 4.47 14.63 -9.17
C VAL A 23 5.01 14.56 -7.75
N LEU A 24 4.79 13.42 -7.07
CA LEU A 24 5.23 13.21 -5.69
C LEU A 24 6.75 13.28 -5.55
N HIS A 25 7.49 12.51 -6.35
CA HIS A 25 8.94 12.39 -6.20
C HIS A 25 9.67 13.69 -6.58
N ASN A 26 9.25 14.37 -7.66
CA ASN A 26 9.88 15.64 -8.03
C ASN A 26 9.59 16.74 -7.00
N ALA A 27 8.41 16.77 -6.37
CA ALA A 27 8.12 17.67 -5.26
C ALA A 27 9.03 17.38 -4.04
N ALA A 28 9.28 16.09 -3.75
CA ALA A 28 10.23 15.71 -2.69
C ALA A 28 11.65 16.14 -3.03
N TYR A 29 12.12 15.90 -4.25
CA TYR A 29 13.48 16.29 -4.67
C TYR A 29 13.68 17.79 -4.56
N GLN A 30 12.71 18.58 -5.01
CA GLN A 30 12.74 20.03 -4.87
C GLN A 30 12.82 20.48 -3.40
N ALA A 31 11.99 19.88 -2.51
CA ALA A 31 11.99 20.21 -1.08
C ALA A 31 13.31 19.81 -0.39
N LEU A 32 13.96 18.75 -0.86
CA LEU A 32 15.24 18.26 -0.36
C LEU A 32 16.46 19.01 -0.96
N GLY A 33 16.24 19.92 -1.92
CA GLY A 33 17.33 20.65 -2.62
C GLY A 33 18.13 19.75 -3.55
N LEU A 34 17.51 18.71 -4.12
CA LEU A 34 18.11 17.77 -5.06
C LEU A 34 17.82 18.21 -6.50
N ASP A 35 18.43 19.33 -6.91
CA ASP A 35 18.14 20.00 -8.19
C ASP A 35 18.64 19.20 -9.41
N ASP A 36 19.55 18.27 -9.21
CA ASP A 36 20.12 17.37 -10.23
C ASP A 36 19.41 16.02 -10.29
N TRP A 37 18.31 15.83 -9.54
CA TRP A 37 17.47 14.63 -9.53
C TRP A 37 16.22 14.81 -10.38
N GLN A 38 15.86 13.77 -11.13
CA GLN A 38 14.64 13.73 -11.91
C GLN A 38 13.92 12.42 -11.76
N TYR A 39 12.60 12.49 -11.55
CA TYR A 39 11.73 11.33 -11.57
C TYR A 39 10.78 11.38 -12.76
N SER A 40 10.75 10.31 -13.53
CA SER A 40 9.94 10.18 -14.75
C SER A 40 9.00 8.97 -14.69
N ARG A 41 8.32 8.67 -15.77
CA ARG A 41 7.56 7.45 -16.01
C ARG A 41 7.93 6.85 -17.35
N ALA A 42 7.98 5.52 -17.43
CA ALA A 42 8.19 4.80 -18.68
C ALA A 42 7.21 3.63 -18.77
N GLU A 43 6.57 3.49 -19.94
CA GLU A 43 5.70 2.36 -20.19
C GLU A 43 6.54 1.13 -20.52
N VAL A 44 6.57 0.17 -19.59
CA VAL A 44 7.35 -1.06 -19.70
C VAL A 44 6.47 -2.23 -19.31
N GLY A 45 6.35 -3.20 -20.20
CA GLY A 45 5.69 -4.49 -19.96
C GLY A 45 6.68 -5.55 -19.47
N GLU A 46 6.18 -6.75 -19.15
CA GLU A 46 7.03 -7.86 -18.67
C GLU A 46 8.10 -8.26 -19.70
N ALA A 47 7.73 -8.30 -20.98
CA ALA A 47 8.66 -8.66 -22.06
C ALA A 47 9.76 -7.60 -22.32
N ASP A 48 9.50 -6.34 -21.92
CA ASP A 48 10.39 -5.22 -22.21
C ASP A 48 11.35 -4.91 -21.05
N LEU A 49 11.08 -5.46 -19.85
CA LEU A 49 11.80 -5.13 -18.62
C LEU A 49 13.29 -5.42 -18.71
N GLU A 50 13.68 -6.57 -19.25
CA GLU A 50 15.08 -6.95 -19.37
C GLU A 50 15.87 -5.97 -20.28
N ALA A 51 15.26 -5.60 -21.41
CA ALA A 51 15.87 -4.64 -22.34
C ALA A 51 16.01 -3.25 -21.69
N PHE A 52 14.98 -2.82 -20.95
CA PHE A 52 15.03 -1.55 -20.21
C PHE A 52 16.17 -1.57 -19.17
N LEU A 53 16.28 -2.62 -18.36
CA LEU A 53 17.34 -2.73 -17.34
C LEU A 53 18.75 -2.78 -17.93
N LYS A 54 18.94 -3.40 -19.10
CA LYS A 54 20.22 -3.43 -19.80
C LYS A 54 20.64 -2.04 -20.35
N GLY A 55 19.68 -1.15 -20.56
CA GLY A 55 19.93 0.21 -21.05
C GLY A 55 20.20 1.24 -19.95
N LEU A 56 20.22 0.83 -18.67
CA LEU A 56 20.51 1.73 -17.56
C LEU A 56 22.01 2.08 -17.52
N ASP A 57 22.31 3.31 -17.12
CA ASP A 57 23.65 3.83 -16.88
C ASP A 57 23.80 4.30 -15.41
N PRO A 58 25.01 4.71 -14.97
CA PRO A 58 25.25 5.13 -13.60
C PRO A 58 24.45 6.33 -13.10
N SER A 59 23.74 7.04 -13.95
CA SER A 59 22.81 8.10 -13.53
C SER A 59 21.53 7.58 -12.89
N TRP A 60 21.20 6.29 -13.04
CA TRP A 60 20.00 5.71 -12.47
C TRP A 60 20.17 5.32 -11.01
N ALA A 61 19.37 5.93 -10.12
CA ALA A 61 19.37 5.66 -8.69
C ALA A 61 18.32 4.64 -8.26
N GLY A 62 17.18 4.56 -8.96
CA GLY A 62 16.14 3.61 -8.61
C GLY A 62 14.92 3.60 -9.53
N LEU A 63 14.09 2.59 -9.35
CA LEU A 63 12.84 2.41 -10.07
C LEU A 63 11.69 2.10 -9.09
N SER A 64 10.53 2.69 -9.33
CA SER A 64 9.27 2.18 -8.79
C SER A 64 8.61 1.26 -9.80
N LEU A 65 7.98 0.20 -9.32
CA LEU A 65 7.42 -0.86 -10.15
C LEU A 65 5.94 -1.03 -9.84
N THR A 66 5.09 -0.89 -10.84
CA THR A 66 3.67 -1.19 -10.72
C THR A 66 3.27 -2.36 -11.63
N MET A 67 2.00 -2.59 -11.80
CA MET A 67 1.49 -3.68 -12.66
C MET A 67 2.05 -3.58 -14.09
N PRO A 68 2.55 -4.70 -14.67
CA PRO A 68 2.59 -6.06 -14.12
C PRO A 68 3.92 -6.42 -13.43
N LEU A 69 4.86 -5.49 -13.19
CA LEU A 69 6.30 -5.72 -13.00
C LEU A 69 6.72 -6.16 -11.60
N LYS A 70 5.86 -6.07 -10.58
CA LYS A 70 6.23 -6.31 -9.16
C LYS A 70 6.80 -7.71 -8.86
N ARG A 71 6.44 -8.72 -9.67
CA ARG A 71 7.02 -10.07 -9.61
C ARG A 71 8.13 -10.24 -10.64
N THR A 72 7.96 -9.69 -11.82
CA THR A 72 8.87 -9.81 -12.95
C THR A 72 10.28 -9.29 -12.65
N ILE A 73 10.39 -8.31 -11.73
CA ILE A 73 11.68 -7.74 -11.30
C ILE A 73 12.51 -8.70 -10.43
N GLN A 74 11.92 -9.72 -9.80
CA GLN A 74 12.60 -10.54 -8.79
C GLN A 74 13.91 -11.19 -9.27
N PRO A 75 14.03 -11.72 -10.49
CA PRO A 75 15.28 -12.29 -10.98
C PRO A 75 16.42 -11.28 -11.19
N TYR A 76 16.11 -9.98 -11.20
CA TYR A 76 17.06 -8.91 -11.53
C TYR A 76 17.64 -8.20 -10.30
N GLY A 77 17.26 -8.61 -9.08
CA GLY A 77 17.77 -7.99 -7.87
C GLY A 77 17.67 -8.89 -6.63
N THR A 78 18.18 -8.37 -5.52
CA THR A 78 18.17 -9.06 -4.24
C THR A 78 17.13 -8.44 -3.30
N PRO A 79 16.16 -9.21 -2.76
CA PRO A 79 15.22 -8.70 -1.78
C PRO A 79 15.94 -8.18 -0.53
N ALA A 80 15.70 -6.91 -0.18
CA ALA A 80 16.46 -6.22 0.86
C ALA A 80 15.64 -5.97 2.15
N ASP A 81 14.30 -5.98 2.07
CA ASP A 81 13.45 -5.91 3.26
C ASP A 81 12.72 -7.24 3.55
N THR A 82 12.04 -7.28 4.68
CA THR A 82 11.29 -8.46 5.12
C THR A 82 10.19 -8.81 4.12
N TRP A 83 9.47 -7.80 3.63
CA TRP A 83 8.29 -8.04 2.81
C TRP A 83 8.61 -8.37 1.37
N SER A 84 9.59 -7.72 0.76
CA SER A 84 10.05 -8.10 -0.59
C SER A 84 10.53 -9.55 -0.61
N ARG A 85 11.22 -9.99 0.47
CA ARG A 85 11.73 -11.37 0.60
C ARG A 85 10.60 -12.38 0.81
N ARG A 86 9.67 -12.11 1.74
CA ARG A 86 8.60 -13.07 2.09
C ARG A 86 7.52 -13.18 1.03
N LEU A 87 7.19 -12.07 0.36
CA LEU A 87 6.12 -12.02 -0.63
C LEU A 87 6.59 -12.34 -2.06
N CYS A 88 7.91 -12.28 -2.31
CA CYS A 88 8.47 -12.29 -3.67
C CYS A 88 7.76 -11.25 -4.58
N VAL A 89 7.49 -10.06 -4.01
CA VAL A 89 6.86 -8.91 -4.67
C VAL A 89 7.60 -7.66 -4.26
N ALA A 90 8.10 -6.91 -5.23
CA ALA A 90 8.78 -5.64 -5.00
C ALA A 90 8.15 -4.54 -5.85
N ASN A 91 7.88 -3.39 -5.23
CA ASN A 91 7.45 -2.19 -5.93
C ASN A 91 8.57 -1.15 -6.07
N THR A 92 9.77 -1.47 -5.56
CA THR A 92 10.91 -0.54 -5.52
C THR A 92 12.20 -1.31 -5.79
N ALA A 93 13.02 -0.81 -6.71
CA ALA A 93 14.39 -1.25 -6.96
C ALA A 93 15.32 -0.05 -6.74
N VAL A 94 16.38 -0.25 -5.96
CA VAL A 94 17.43 0.76 -5.69
C VAL A 94 18.73 0.25 -6.25
N PHE A 95 19.45 1.11 -6.96
CA PHE A 95 20.68 0.79 -7.66
C PHE A 95 21.89 1.32 -6.92
N SER A 96 22.93 0.48 -6.83
CA SER A 96 24.26 0.88 -6.36
C SER A 96 25.27 0.53 -7.44
N TRP A 97 25.94 1.55 -7.98
CA TRP A 97 26.92 1.41 -9.04
C TRP A 97 28.31 1.33 -8.44
N ASN A 98 29.02 0.25 -8.69
CA ASN A 98 30.39 0.06 -8.24
C ASN A 98 31.35 0.44 -9.37
N GLU A 99 32.48 1.06 -9.01
CA GLU A 99 33.54 1.39 -9.97
C GLU A 99 34.02 0.11 -10.70
N GLY A 100 34.09 0.20 -12.04
CA GLY A 100 34.58 -0.89 -12.89
C GLY A 100 33.53 -1.97 -13.21
N THR A 101 32.25 -1.76 -12.88
CA THR A 101 31.18 -2.66 -13.28
C THR A 101 30.19 -1.97 -14.23
N ASP A 102 29.77 -2.67 -15.28
CA ASP A 102 28.76 -2.18 -16.23
C ASP A 102 27.31 -2.43 -15.72
N LYS A 103 27.16 -2.99 -14.53
CA LYS A 103 25.84 -3.35 -13.94
C LYS A 103 25.77 -2.90 -12.49
N PRO A 104 24.61 -2.38 -12.06
CA PRO A 104 24.39 -2.05 -10.66
C PRO A 104 24.15 -3.29 -9.78
N ASP A 105 24.46 -3.22 -8.50
CA ASP A 105 23.82 -4.04 -7.48
C ASP A 105 22.39 -3.52 -7.27
N VAL A 106 21.40 -4.40 -7.38
CA VAL A 106 19.97 -4.06 -7.34
C VAL A 106 19.37 -4.59 -6.05
N LYS A 107 18.90 -3.68 -5.21
CA LYS A 107 18.17 -4.00 -3.97
C LYS A 107 16.67 -3.80 -4.20
N LEU A 108 15.89 -4.83 -3.85
CA LEU A 108 14.44 -4.85 -4.03
C LEU A 108 13.70 -4.66 -2.71
N TYR A 109 12.70 -3.78 -2.70
CA TYR A 109 11.90 -3.45 -1.52
C TYR A 109 10.40 -3.50 -1.84
N ASN A 110 9.61 -3.71 -0.78
CA ASN A 110 8.15 -3.61 -0.85
C ASN A 110 7.65 -2.50 0.08
N THR A 111 7.48 -1.30 -0.48
CA THR A 111 6.96 -0.14 0.26
C THR A 111 5.42 -0.07 0.29
N ASP A 112 4.72 -0.94 -0.43
CA ASP A 112 3.25 -1.00 -0.40
C ASP A 112 2.73 -1.33 1.01
N VAL A 113 3.41 -2.23 1.72
CA VAL A 113 3.03 -2.62 3.08
C VAL A 113 3.07 -1.42 4.02
N GLU A 114 4.18 -0.67 4.02
CA GLU A 114 4.31 0.56 4.82
C GLU A 114 3.26 1.60 4.40
N GLY A 115 3.02 1.75 3.09
CA GLY A 115 2.00 2.66 2.56
C GLY A 115 0.61 2.38 3.12
N ILE A 116 0.20 1.12 3.15
CA ILE A 116 -1.11 0.70 3.71
C ILE A 116 -1.16 0.95 5.21
N VAL A 117 -0.14 0.51 5.97
CA VAL A 117 -0.08 0.68 7.44
C VAL A 117 -0.16 2.17 7.82
N LYS A 118 0.60 3.02 7.13
CA LYS A 118 0.64 4.47 7.38
C LYS A 118 -0.67 5.16 7.00
N ALA A 119 -1.33 4.76 5.92
CA ALA A 119 -2.62 5.31 5.52
C ALA A 119 -3.68 5.12 6.63
N PHE A 120 -3.79 3.92 7.20
CA PHE A 120 -4.67 3.66 8.33
C PHE A 120 -4.25 4.45 9.57
N SER A 121 -2.99 4.41 9.94
CA SER A 121 -2.47 5.09 11.13
C SER A 121 -2.72 6.59 11.09
N HIS A 122 -2.46 7.24 9.95
CA HIS A 122 -2.72 8.67 9.75
C HIS A 122 -4.21 9.01 9.87
N CYS A 123 -5.06 8.21 9.22
CA CYS A 123 -6.51 8.41 9.28
C CYS A 123 -7.04 8.38 10.73
N TRP A 124 -6.63 7.40 11.51
CA TRP A 124 -7.08 7.25 12.89
C TRP A 124 -6.53 8.35 13.81
N GLN A 125 -5.26 8.73 13.66
CA GLN A 125 -4.66 9.85 14.41
C GLN A 125 -5.39 11.16 14.12
N SER A 126 -5.67 11.45 12.86
CA SER A 126 -6.39 12.66 12.43
C SER A 126 -7.84 12.70 12.92
N SER A 127 -8.46 11.54 13.13
CA SER A 127 -9.84 11.40 13.64
C SER A 127 -9.92 11.44 15.17
N GLY A 128 -8.80 11.60 15.90
CA GLY A 128 -8.77 11.56 17.37
C GLY A 128 -9.02 10.17 17.96
N ALA A 129 -9.00 9.11 17.16
CA ALA A 129 -9.08 7.73 17.60
C ALA A 129 -7.71 7.30 18.16
N THR A 130 -7.39 7.73 19.38
CA THR A 130 -6.16 7.34 20.06
C THR A 130 -6.25 5.89 20.53
N MET A 131 -5.20 5.11 20.27
CA MET A 131 -4.99 3.83 20.95
C MET A 131 -4.85 4.08 22.45
N SER A 132 -5.56 3.32 23.27
CA SER A 132 -5.38 3.40 24.72
C SER A 132 -3.96 2.94 25.09
N ALA A 133 -3.37 3.55 26.12
CA ALA A 133 -2.01 3.20 26.58
C ALA A 133 -1.85 1.71 26.97
N ALA A 134 -2.96 0.99 27.21
CA ALA A 134 -2.98 -0.45 27.48
C ALA A 134 -2.69 -1.31 26.24
N GLU A 135 -2.84 -0.78 25.03
CA GLU A 135 -2.60 -1.47 23.75
C GLU A 135 -1.14 -1.29 23.28
N ALA A 136 -0.39 -0.38 23.89
CA ALA A 136 0.97 0.00 23.48
C ALA A 136 2.10 -0.67 24.29
N GLY A 137 1.81 -1.45 25.34
CA GLY A 137 2.87 -2.07 26.14
C GLY A 137 2.34 -3.05 27.17
N ALA A 138 2.94 -4.22 27.22
CA ALA A 138 2.75 -5.21 28.27
C ALA A 138 3.36 -4.70 29.60
N GLY A 139 2.55 -4.00 30.40
CA GLY A 139 2.84 -3.62 31.79
C GLY A 139 1.75 -4.16 32.71
N MET A 140 2.15 -4.78 33.81
CA MET A 140 1.44 -5.55 34.82
C MET A 140 0.01 -5.13 35.15
N PRO A 141 -0.87 -6.07 35.53
CA PRO A 141 -2.30 -5.81 35.76
C PRO A 141 -2.52 -5.05 37.08
N ASP A 142 -3.18 -3.90 37.00
CA ASP A 142 -3.77 -3.23 38.15
C ASP A 142 -5.09 -3.92 38.48
N ARG A 143 -5.26 -4.30 39.76
CA ARG A 143 -6.47 -4.94 40.27
C ARG A 143 -7.54 -3.89 40.50
N GLY A 144 -8.49 -3.80 39.61
CA GLY A 144 -9.73 -3.09 39.91
C GLY A 144 -10.30 -2.27 38.77
N SER A 145 -10.71 -2.87 37.68
CA SER A 145 -11.65 -2.23 36.78
C SER A 145 -12.43 -3.25 35.96
N ARG A 146 -13.72 -3.03 35.93
CA ARG A 146 -14.80 -3.67 35.15
C ARG A 146 -14.32 -4.61 34.05
N CYS A 147 -14.85 -5.82 34.07
CA CYS A 147 -14.78 -6.80 32.99
C CYS A 147 -15.26 -6.19 31.66
N THR A 148 -14.33 -5.56 30.93
CA THR A 148 -14.48 -5.32 29.51
C THR A 148 -14.27 -6.67 28.86
N ILE A 149 -15.34 -7.25 28.31
CA ILE A 149 -15.27 -8.42 27.44
C ILE A 149 -14.26 -8.03 26.35
N SER A 150 -13.05 -8.62 26.43
CA SER A 150 -12.01 -8.47 25.41
C SER A 150 -12.60 -9.00 24.11
N ARG A 151 -12.85 -8.13 23.13
CA ARG A 151 -13.27 -8.55 21.80
C ARG A 151 -12.17 -9.47 21.25
N PRO A 152 -12.50 -10.64 20.71
CA PRO A 152 -11.51 -11.50 20.07
C PRO A 152 -11.03 -10.79 18.81
N GLY A 153 -9.88 -10.08 18.85
CA GLY A 153 -9.18 -9.48 17.75
C GLY A 153 -10.00 -8.71 16.69
N ALA A 154 -9.33 -8.02 15.79
CA ALA A 154 -9.99 -7.30 14.69
C ALA A 154 -10.19 -8.23 13.46
N LYS A 155 -11.18 -7.90 12.63
CA LYS A 155 -11.50 -8.57 11.38
C LYS A 155 -11.16 -7.69 10.19
N ALA A 156 -10.39 -8.23 9.26
CA ALA A 156 -10.07 -7.58 8.00
C ALA A 156 -10.73 -8.28 6.81
N VAL A 157 -11.13 -7.47 5.83
CA VAL A 157 -11.57 -7.97 4.51
C VAL A 157 -10.70 -7.36 3.44
N ILE A 158 -10.15 -8.21 2.56
CA ILE A 158 -9.37 -7.77 1.40
C ILE A 158 -10.15 -8.13 0.14
N LEU A 159 -10.42 -7.14 -0.71
CA LEU A 159 -11.02 -7.35 -2.02
C LEU A 159 -9.92 -7.47 -3.07
N GLY A 160 -9.89 -8.60 -3.78
CA GLY A 160 -8.84 -8.97 -4.74
C GLY A 160 -7.78 -9.90 -4.16
N ASN A 161 -7.03 -10.57 -5.04
CA ASN A 161 -5.96 -11.52 -4.66
C ASN A 161 -4.68 -11.35 -5.51
N GLY A 162 -4.44 -10.14 -6.02
CA GLY A 162 -3.23 -9.79 -6.76
C GLY A 162 -2.05 -9.42 -5.87
N ASN A 163 -0.97 -8.86 -6.47
CA ASN A 163 0.25 -8.48 -5.75
C ASN A 163 0.00 -7.45 -4.64
N THR A 164 -0.88 -6.46 -4.88
CA THR A 164 -1.24 -5.47 -3.86
C THR A 164 -2.07 -6.09 -2.73
N ALA A 165 -2.93 -7.09 -3.04
CA ALA A 165 -3.66 -7.82 -2.00
C ALA A 165 -2.73 -8.63 -1.10
N LEU A 166 -1.66 -9.19 -1.65
CA LEU A 166 -0.63 -9.87 -0.86
C LEU A 166 0.10 -8.90 0.08
N SER A 167 0.42 -7.68 -0.40
CA SER A 167 0.95 -6.61 0.46
C SER A 167 -0.07 -6.14 1.51
N ALA A 168 -1.37 -6.14 1.17
CA ALA A 168 -2.44 -5.82 2.12
C ALA A 168 -2.55 -6.86 3.25
N LEU A 169 -2.43 -8.16 2.93
CA LEU A 169 -2.39 -9.22 3.93
C LEU A 169 -1.17 -9.06 4.85
N ALA A 170 -0.01 -8.73 4.30
CA ALA A 170 1.18 -8.43 5.08
C ALA A 170 0.96 -7.23 6.02
N ALA A 171 0.36 -6.15 5.52
CA ALA A 171 0.00 -4.98 6.33
C ALA A 171 -0.98 -5.33 7.47
N CYS A 172 -1.92 -6.25 7.25
CA CYS A 172 -2.83 -6.73 8.29
C CYS A 172 -2.10 -7.34 9.50
N THR A 173 -0.91 -7.88 9.32
CA THR A 173 -0.10 -8.42 10.44
C THR A 173 0.53 -7.34 11.31
N GLU A 174 0.71 -6.13 10.76
CA GLU A 174 1.32 -4.98 11.45
C GLU A 174 0.27 -4.00 12.01
N ILE A 175 -0.89 -3.90 11.36
CA ILE A 175 -1.95 -2.98 11.76
C ILE A 175 -2.51 -3.35 13.14
N ARG A 176 -2.75 -2.32 13.95
CA ARG A 176 -3.48 -2.41 15.22
C ARG A 176 -4.71 -1.50 15.12
N VAL A 177 -5.88 -2.12 15.15
CA VAL A 177 -7.16 -1.41 15.00
C VAL A 177 -7.55 -0.77 16.33
N PRO A 178 -7.83 0.54 16.39
CA PRO A 178 -8.24 1.21 17.63
C PRO A 178 -9.44 0.52 18.28
N GLY A 179 -9.32 0.16 19.57
CA GLY A 179 -10.35 -0.50 20.35
C GLY A 179 -10.62 -1.99 20.02
N ALA A 180 -9.87 -2.57 19.04
CA ALA A 180 -9.97 -3.98 18.69
C ALA A 180 -8.62 -4.71 18.69
N GLY A 181 -7.50 -3.98 18.64
CA GLY A 181 -6.15 -4.54 18.73
C GLY A 181 -5.65 -5.18 17.43
N ALA A 182 -4.96 -6.31 17.54
CA ALA A 182 -4.41 -7.03 16.39
C ALA A 182 -5.51 -7.64 15.53
N ILE A 183 -5.25 -7.71 14.22
CA ILE A 183 -6.12 -8.43 13.29
C ILE A 183 -5.87 -9.94 13.47
N THR A 184 -6.94 -10.67 13.78
CA THR A 184 -6.91 -12.12 14.00
C THR A 184 -7.72 -12.91 12.96
N GLU A 185 -8.52 -12.23 12.15
CA GLU A 185 -9.31 -12.85 11.09
C GLU A 185 -9.15 -12.04 9.80
N VAL A 186 -8.74 -12.68 8.70
CA VAL A 186 -8.67 -12.07 7.37
C VAL A 186 -9.49 -12.88 6.38
N THR A 187 -10.46 -12.23 5.76
CA THR A 187 -11.22 -12.79 4.64
C THR A 187 -10.81 -12.12 3.34
N VAL A 188 -10.35 -12.90 2.38
CA VAL A 188 -10.04 -12.43 1.03
C VAL A 188 -11.20 -12.77 0.10
N CYS A 189 -11.77 -11.76 -0.55
CA CYS A 189 -12.85 -11.94 -1.52
C CYS A 189 -12.29 -11.72 -2.94
N ALA A 190 -12.31 -12.75 -3.79
CA ALA A 190 -11.76 -12.68 -5.13
C ALA A 190 -12.64 -13.40 -6.16
N ARG A 191 -12.57 -12.96 -7.43
CA ARG A 191 -13.30 -13.58 -8.56
C ARG A 191 -12.75 -14.95 -8.90
N HIS A 192 -11.44 -15.10 -8.87
CA HIS A 192 -10.76 -16.36 -9.18
C HIS A 192 -10.04 -16.85 -7.93
N GLN A 193 -10.30 -18.08 -7.57
CA GLN A 193 -9.57 -18.78 -6.52
C GLN A 193 -8.45 -19.58 -7.22
N HIS A 194 -7.24 -19.49 -6.65
CA HIS A 194 -6.09 -20.22 -7.19
C HIS A 194 -5.79 -21.43 -6.32
N ASP A 195 -5.50 -22.58 -6.93
CA ASP A 195 -5.07 -23.80 -6.21
C ASP A 195 -3.78 -23.54 -5.42
N HIS A 196 -2.88 -22.73 -5.96
CA HIS A 196 -1.71 -22.20 -5.25
C HIS A 196 -2.00 -20.77 -4.79
N ASP A 197 -2.41 -20.63 -3.53
CA ASP A 197 -2.69 -19.33 -2.91
C ASP A 197 -1.47 -18.82 -2.14
N PRO A 198 -0.71 -17.85 -2.69
CA PRO A 198 0.45 -17.29 -1.98
C PRO A 198 0.06 -16.53 -0.70
N MET A 199 -1.20 -16.10 -0.60
CA MET A 199 -1.71 -15.42 0.60
C MET A 199 -1.91 -16.42 1.74
N ARG A 200 -2.35 -17.65 1.45
CA ARG A 200 -2.43 -18.72 2.44
C ARG A 200 -1.08 -19.04 3.04
N HIS A 201 -0.04 -19.15 2.21
CA HIS A 201 1.33 -19.38 2.68
C HIS A 201 1.80 -18.31 3.69
N LEU A 202 1.48 -17.04 3.40
CA LEU A 202 1.77 -15.94 4.32
C LEU A 202 0.96 -16.07 5.61
N ALA A 203 -0.34 -16.34 5.51
CA ALA A 203 -1.24 -16.46 6.65
C ALA A 203 -0.84 -17.63 7.56
N ASP A 204 -0.56 -18.80 7.01
CA ASP A 204 -0.14 -19.99 7.76
C ASP A 204 1.16 -19.77 8.53
N SER A 205 2.00 -18.83 8.09
CA SER A 205 3.22 -18.42 8.79
C SER A 205 2.99 -17.41 9.92
N GLN A 206 1.72 -16.97 10.15
CA GLN A 206 1.35 -16.01 11.19
C GLN A 206 0.55 -16.69 12.30
N PRO A 207 1.14 -16.92 13.48
CA PRO A 207 0.43 -17.53 14.59
C PRO A 207 -0.82 -16.73 14.99
N GLY A 208 -1.95 -17.40 15.07
CA GLY A 208 -3.20 -16.78 15.54
C GLY A 208 -3.97 -15.98 14.48
N LEU A 209 -3.59 -16.05 13.20
CA LEU A 209 -4.33 -15.46 12.10
C LEU A 209 -5.23 -16.51 11.44
N ASP A 210 -6.55 -16.34 11.56
CA ASP A 210 -7.54 -17.11 10.81
C ASP A 210 -7.70 -16.52 9.41
N TYR A 211 -7.37 -17.30 8.38
CA TYR A 211 -7.39 -16.88 6.99
C TYR A 211 -8.38 -17.70 6.18
N ARG A 212 -9.21 -17.01 5.41
CA ARG A 212 -10.09 -17.65 4.43
C ARG A 212 -10.14 -16.88 3.11
N GLN A 213 -10.31 -17.60 2.02
CA GLN A 213 -10.60 -17.02 0.72
C GLN A 213 -12.01 -17.46 0.27
N VAL A 214 -12.78 -16.50 -0.22
CA VAL A 214 -14.17 -16.71 -0.64
C VAL A 214 -14.43 -16.04 -2.00
N PRO A 215 -15.44 -16.49 -2.76
CA PRO A 215 -15.88 -15.82 -3.98
C PRO A 215 -16.27 -14.35 -3.73
N LEU A 216 -15.97 -13.48 -4.69
CA LEU A 216 -16.24 -12.03 -4.57
C LEU A 216 -17.72 -11.70 -4.35
N CYS A 217 -18.64 -12.49 -4.93
CA CYS A 217 -20.09 -12.34 -4.71
C CYS A 217 -20.54 -12.53 -3.26
N HIS A 218 -19.70 -13.10 -2.42
CA HIS A 218 -19.97 -13.22 -0.97
C HIS A 218 -19.41 -12.04 -0.14
N ALA A 219 -18.73 -11.08 -0.79
CA ALA A 219 -18.10 -9.97 -0.09
C ALA A 219 -19.05 -9.15 0.80
N PRO A 220 -20.31 -8.82 0.41
CA PRO A 220 -21.17 -7.95 1.19
C PRO A 220 -21.36 -8.42 2.65
N GLN A 221 -21.55 -9.72 2.90
CA GLN A 221 -21.75 -10.26 4.25
C GLN A 221 -20.51 -10.09 5.15
N TYR A 222 -19.29 -10.15 4.58
CA TYR A 222 -18.05 -9.96 5.33
C TYR A 222 -17.75 -8.47 5.52
N LEU A 223 -18.00 -7.63 4.50
CA LEU A 223 -17.85 -6.19 4.57
C LEU A 223 -18.65 -5.54 5.68
N MET A 224 -19.89 -6.02 5.91
CA MET A 224 -20.76 -5.53 7.00
C MET A 224 -20.22 -5.81 8.41
N GLN A 225 -19.30 -6.76 8.55
CA GLN A 225 -18.74 -7.18 9.84
C GLN A 225 -17.28 -6.78 10.04
N ALA A 226 -16.64 -6.22 9.03
CA ALA A 226 -15.23 -5.90 9.04
C ALA A 226 -14.90 -4.69 9.93
N ASP A 227 -13.79 -4.75 10.64
CA ASP A 227 -13.20 -3.61 11.33
C ASP A 227 -12.31 -2.78 10.37
N ILE A 228 -11.65 -3.45 9.41
CA ILE A 228 -11.00 -2.80 8.28
C ILE A 228 -11.32 -3.51 6.95
N VAL A 229 -11.32 -2.74 5.89
CA VAL A 229 -11.45 -3.23 4.51
C VAL A 229 -10.35 -2.62 3.66
N ILE A 230 -9.72 -3.44 2.81
CA ILE A 230 -8.72 -2.99 1.84
C ILE A 230 -9.19 -3.45 0.46
N ASN A 231 -9.65 -2.50 -0.36
CA ASN A 231 -9.97 -2.79 -1.75
C ASN A 231 -8.72 -2.67 -2.61
N THR A 232 -8.33 -3.77 -3.28
CA THR A 232 -7.19 -3.82 -4.19
C THR A 232 -7.60 -4.15 -5.63
N ILE A 233 -8.90 -4.20 -5.90
CA ILE A 233 -9.42 -4.46 -7.25
C ILE A 233 -9.28 -3.17 -8.07
N PRO A 234 -8.61 -3.20 -9.24
CA PRO A 234 -8.32 -2.00 -9.99
C PRO A 234 -9.56 -1.38 -10.64
N ALA A 235 -9.48 -0.08 -10.89
CA ALA A 235 -10.48 0.72 -11.59
C ALA A 235 -11.89 0.56 -11.00
N ARG A 236 -12.88 0.20 -11.82
CA ARG A 236 -14.29 0.00 -11.43
C ARG A 236 -14.62 -1.45 -11.09
N GLY A 237 -13.63 -2.30 -10.89
CA GLY A 237 -13.85 -3.73 -10.69
C GLY A 237 -14.56 -4.10 -9.37
N ALA A 238 -14.67 -3.16 -8.42
CA ALA A 238 -15.44 -3.32 -7.19
C ALA A 238 -16.83 -2.65 -7.24
N ASP A 239 -17.26 -2.07 -8.36
CA ASP A 239 -18.53 -1.36 -8.47
C ASP A 239 -19.73 -2.28 -8.21
N GLU A 240 -19.74 -3.50 -8.78
CA GLU A 240 -20.78 -4.51 -8.54
C GLU A 240 -20.87 -4.88 -7.05
N THR A 241 -19.74 -5.16 -6.41
CA THR A 241 -19.69 -5.41 -4.95
C THR A 241 -20.26 -4.23 -4.14
N ALA A 242 -20.00 -2.99 -4.58
CA ALA A 242 -20.55 -1.81 -3.92
C ALA A 242 -22.08 -1.73 -4.05
N TRP A 243 -22.64 -2.10 -5.20
CA TRP A 243 -24.09 -2.16 -5.41
C TRP A 243 -24.74 -3.24 -4.52
N GLU A 244 -24.20 -4.45 -4.54
CA GLU A 244 -24.67 -5.56 -3.72
C GLU A 244 -24.60 -5.24 -2.21
N LEU A 245 -23.54 -4.54 -1.77
CA LEU A 245 -23.40 -4.06 -0.39
C LEU A 245 -24.51 -3.06 -0.05
N ALA A 246 -24.78 -2.09 -0.94
CA ALA A 246 -25.84 -1.10 -0.74
C ALA A 246 -27.21 -1.76 -0.60
N GLU A 247 -27.54 -2.73 -1.45
CA GLU A 247 -28.79 -3.51 -1.38
C GLU A 247 -28.88 -4.30 -0.06
N SER A 248 -27.80 -4.95 0.34
CA SER A 248 -27.74 -5.72 1.59
C SER A 248 -27.98 -4.85 2.83
N LEU A 249 -27.45 -3.61 2.82
CA LEU A 249 -27.64 -2.64 3.90
C LEU A 249 -29.09 -2.13 3.96
N LEU A 250 -29.74 -1.90 2.82
CA LEU A 250 -31.16 -1.51 2.74
C LEU A 250 -32.08 -2.62 3.29
N GLY A 251 -31.74 -3.89 3.02
CA GLY A 251 -32.48 -5.05 3.51
C GLY A 251 -32.27 -5.35 5.01
N SER A 252 -31.22 -4.81 5.61
CA SER A 252 -30.79 -5.13 6.98
C SER A 252 -31.12 -3.99 7.94
N ARG A 253 -32.32 -3.99 8.54
CA ARG A 253 -32.75 -2.92 9.45
C ARG A 253 -31.76 -2.73 10.61
N GLY A 254 -31.18 -1.53 10.71
CA GLY A 254 -30.31 -1.12 11.84
C GLY A 254 -28.86 -1.56 11.74
N VAL A 255 -28.44 -2.26 10.68
CA VAL A 255 -27.02 -2.56 10.43
C VAL A 255 -26.36 -1.32 9.85
N ARG A 256 -25.22 -0.94 10.45
CA ARG A 256 -24.36 0.16 9.96
C ARG A 256 -22.94 -0.35 9.78
N LEU A 257 -22.28 0.13 8.73
CA LEU A 257 -20.84 -0.08 8.56
C LEU A 257 -20.08 0.61 9.70
N ARG A 258 -19.08 -0.05 10.25
CA ARG A 258 -18.28 0.48 11.37
C ARG A 258 -16.79 0.51 11.06
N GLY A 259 -16.36 -0.31 10.11
CA GLY A 259 -14.96 -0.45 9.76
C GLY A 259 -14.41 0.73 8.97
N THR A 260 -13.11 0.83 8.91
CA THR A 260 -12.39 1.77 8.05
C THR A 260 -12.07 1.10 6.72
N LEU A 261 -12.48 1.71 5.61
CA LEU A 261 -12.12 1.27 4.25
C LEU A 261 -10.87 2.01 3.78
N LEU A 262 -9.89 1.30 3.27
CA LEU A 262 -8.88 1.83 2.36
C LEU A 262 -9.18 1.30 0.95
N ASP A 263 -9.49 2.21 0.02
CA ASP A 263 -9.58 1.87 -1.39
C ASP A 263 -8.29 2.29 -2.09
N VAL A 264 -7.47 1.33 -2.56
CA VAL A 264 -6.17 1.65 -3.17
C VAL A 264 -6.29 2.33 -4.54
N VAL A 265 -7.50 2.37 -5.10
CA VAL A 265 -7.80 3.09 -6.34
C VAL A 265 -7.88 4.58 -6.05
N TYR A 266 -7.13 5.38 -6.81
CA TYR A 266 -7.15 6.85 -6.74
C TYR A 266 -7.73 7.50 -8.01
N ASP A 267 -7.99 6.71 -9.06
CA ASP A 267 -8.70 7.15 -10.27
C ASP A 267 -9.58 6.00 -10.82
N PRO A 268 -10.93 6.16 -10.92
CA PRO A 268 -11.73 7.33 -10.53
C PRO A 268 -11.81 7.55 -9.01
N ARG A 269 -12.07 8.79 -8.58
CA ARG A 269 -12.17 9.19 -7.18
C ARG A 269 -13.35 10.15 -6.94
N PRO A 270 -14.20 9.90 -5.89
CA PRO A 270 -14.25 8.69 -5.06
C PRO A 270 -14.80 7.49 -5.85
N THR A 271 -14.33 6.28 -5.49
CA THR A 271 -14.89 5.05 -6.05
C THR A 271 -16.33 4.82 -5.57
N LYS A 272 -17.05 3.92 -6.25
CA LYS A 272 -18.42 3.57 -5.84
C LYS A 272 -18.45 2.96 -4.43
N LEU A 273 -17.48 2.13 -4.12
CA LEU A 273 -17.37 1.51 -2.80
C LEU A 273 -17.15 2.56 -1.69
N MET A 274 -16.27 3.55 -1.92
CA MET A 274 -16.07 4.68 -0.99
C MET A 274 -17.36 5.49 -0.79
N GLN A 275 -18.13 5.72 -1.85
CA GLN A 275 -19.40 6.45 -1.77
C GLN A 275 -20.41 5.70 -0.89
N VAL A 276 -20.59 4.39 -1.12
CA VAL A 276 -21.48 3.55 -0.29
C VAL A 276 -21.01 3.54 1.16
N TRP A 277 -19.69 3.42 1.39
CA TRP A 277 -19.10 3.38 2.72
C TRP A 277 -19.40 4.65 3.51
N ARG A 278 -19.11 5.82 2.92
CA ARG A 278 -19.34 7.14 3.52
C ARG A 278 -20.84 7.45 3.73
N ALA A 279 -21.69 7.07 2.79
CA ALA A 279 -23.14 7.25 2.90
C ALA A 279 -23.74 6.48 4.10
N ASN A 280 -23.09 5.41 4.55
CA ASN A 280 -23.49 4.63 5.72
C ASN A 280 -22.76 5.07 7.01
N GLY A 281 -22.09 6.24 7.00
CA GLY A 281 -21.49 6.87 8.17
C GLY A 281 -20.14 6.29 8.59
N ALA A 282 -19.51 5.45 7.76
CA ALA A 282 -18.22 4.86 8.04
C ALA A 282 -17.07 5.59 7.31
N THR A 283 -15.85 5.42 7.82
CA THR A 283 -14.65 6.11 7.31
C THR A 283 -14.11 5.42 6.07
N ALA A 284 -13.83 6.19 5.01
CA ALA A 284 -13.17 5.68 3.80
C ALA A 284 -11.96 6.54 3.44
N ILE A 285 -10.80 5.88 3.36
CA ILE A 285 -9.49 6.39 2.97
C ILE A 285 -9.33 6.16 1.47
N GLY A 286 -8.90 7.16 0.72
CA GLY A 286 -8.62 7.01 -0.71
C GLY A 286 -7.21 6.49 -0.96
N GLY A 287 -7.00 5.94 -2.15
CA GLY A 287 -5.74 5.34 -2.57
C GLY A 287 -4.58 6.34 -2.65
N GLU A 288 -4.90 7.63 -2.73
CA GLU A 288 -3.92 8.71 -2.65
C GLU A 288 -3.10 8.69 -1.34
N GLU A 289 -3.68 8.28 -0.22
CA GLU A 289 -2.93 8.16 1.05
C GLU A 289 -1.92 7.02 0.99
N MET A 290 -2.30 5.85 0.49
CA MET A 290 -1.34 4.75 0.28
C MET A 290 -0.26 5.15 -0.72
N LEU A 291 -0.64 5.80 -1.83
CA LEU A 291 0.28 6.27 -2.86
C LEU A 291 1.33 7.23 -2.27
N LEU A 292 0.90 8.17 -1.42
CA LEU A 292 1.79 9.12 -0.75
C LEU A 292 2.79 8.39 0.16
N TYR A 293 2.33 7.56 1.08
CA TYR A 293 3.20 6.95 2.07
C TYR A 293 4.19 5.94 1.49
N GLN A 294 3.78 5.16 0.48
CA GLN A 294 4.72 4.27 -0.21
C GLN A 294 5.77 5.07 -1.00
N ALA A 295 5.39 6.24 -1.58
CA ALA A 295 6.32 7.10 -2.28
C ALA A 295 7.30 7.81 -1.32
N ILE A 296 6.87 8.22 -0.14
CA ILE A 296 7.75 8.74 0.93
C ILE A 296 8.84 7.71 1.28
N ALA A 297 8.46 6.43 1.47
CA ALA A 297 9.42 5.36 1.70
C ALA A 297 10.38 5.17 0.51
N GLN A 298 9.88 5.25 -0.72
CA GLN A 298 10.69 5.18 -1.93
C GLN A 298 11.71 6.32 -2.03
N VAL A 299 11.30 7.56 -1.77
CA VAL A 299 12.21 8.72 -1.74
C VAL A 299 13.34 8.45 -0.76
N ARG A 300 13.03 8.03 0.48
CA ARG A 300 14.05 7.74 1.49
C ARG A 300 15.04 6.65 1.04
N LEU A 301 14.55 5.61 0.37
CA LEU A 301 15.39 4.52 -0.13
C LEU A 301 16.26 4.94 -1.32
N MET A 302 15.70 5.67 -2.26
CA MET A 302 16.40 6.07 -3.51
C MET A 302 17.42 7.18 -3.29
N THR A 303 17.22 8.03 -2.25
CA THR A 303 18.12 9.17 -1.96
C THR A 303 19.13 8.86 -0.85
N VAL A 304 19.31 7.60 -0.46
CA VAL A 304 20.35 7.21 0.50
C VAL A 304 21.72 7.60 -0.05
N GLY A 305 22.48 8.41 0.73
CA GLY A 305 23.80 8.92 0.33
C GLY A 305 23.76 10.20 -0.53
N ALA A 306 22.60 10.70 -0.92
CA ALA A 306 22.47 11.99 -1.56
C ALA A 306 22.85 13.13 -0.59
N HIS A 307 23.49 14.18 -1.14
CA HIS A 307 23.80 15.39 -0.37
C HIS A 307 22.55 16.25 -0.24
N ILE A 308 21.76 16.02 0.83
CA ILE A 308 20.53 16.75 1.09
C ILE A 308 20.87 18.12 1.66
N ILE A 309 20.50 19.18 0.96
CA ILE A 309 20.70 20.58 1.35
C ILE A 309 19.41 21.16 1.95
N GLY A 310 18.25 20.69 1.49
CA GLY A 310 16.95 21.16 1.94
C GLY A 310 16.61 20.70 3.37
N THR A 311 16.05 21.62 4.15
CA THR A 311 15.54 21.35 5.51
C THR A 311 14.00 21.31 5.56
N ALA A 312 13.34 21.47 4.40
CA ALA A 312 11.90 21.47 4.29
C ALA A 312 11.31 20.08 4.58
N ASP A 313 10.11 20.07 5.12
CA ASP A 313 9.35 18.82 5.28
C ASP A 313 8.90 18.33 3.90
N PHE A 314 9.67 17.42 3.32
CA PHE A 314 9.37 16.88 2.00
C PHE A 314 8.08 16.07 1.96
N GLU A 315 7.66 15.49 3.09
CA GLU A 315 6.39 14.76 3.19
C GLU A 315 5.21 15.73 2.98
N GLN A 316 5.30 16.92 3.58
CA GLN A 316 4.28 17.96 3.38
C GLN A 316 4.32 18.50 1.94
N ALA A 317 5.49 18.67 1.34
CA ALA A 317 5.62 19.08 -0.05
C ALA A 317 4.99 18.06 -1.01
N MET A 318 5.25 16.75 -0.79
CA MET A 318 4.63 15.67 -1.56
C MET A 318 3.10 15.67 -1.41
N ARG A 319 2.58 15.83 -0.19
CA ARG A 319 1.15 15.89 0.08
C ARG A 319 0.47 17.06 -0.64
N SER A 320 1.07 18.26 -0.58
CA SER A 320 0.56 19.45 -1.26
C SER A 320 0.53 19.25 -2.78
N ALA A 321 1.62 18.75 -3.37
CA ALA A 321 1.71 18.47 -4.80
C ALA A 321 0.70 17.40 -5.26
N LEU A 322 0.46 16.38 -4.42
CA LEU A 322 -0.57 15.36 -4.69
C LEU A 322 -1.98 15.97 -4.69
N GLN A 323 -2.29 16.82 -3.71
CA GLN A 323 -3.60 17.47 -3.62
C GLN A 323 -3.88 18.41 -4.81
N GLU A 324 -2.86 19.06 -5.34
CA GLU A 324 -2.98 19.92 -6.52
C GLU A 324 -3.16 19.11 -7.83
N ALA A 325 -2.66 17.87 -7.87
CA ALA A 325 -2.73 17.01 -9.04
C ALA A 325 -4.00 16.14 -9.12
N LEU A 326 -4.79 16.06 -8.03
CA LEU A 326 -6.02 15.28 -7.89
C LEU A 326 -7.26 16.12 -8.12
#